data_f642dc7ebf80cf272976b1957bfc4ce3
#
_entry.id   f642dc7ebf80cf272976b1957bfc4ce3
#
_cell.length_a   1.000
_cell.length_b   1.000
_cell.length_c   1.000
_cell.angle_alpha   90.00
_cell.angle_beta   90.00
_cell.angle_gamma   90.00
#
_symmetry.space_group_name_H-M   'P 1'
#
loop_
_entity.id
_entity.type
_entity.pdbx_description
1 polymer ?
#
loop_
_entity_poly.entity_id
_entity_poly.type
_entity_poly.pdbx_seq_one_letter_code
_entity_poly.pdbx_strand_id
1 'polypeptide(L)'
;MLFRSISNENIKIATIKKSIFAIVKSGTVSLEVCKYGVPSIIIYKMNTLNFFIAKLFLKIKYANMINIINNKEIIPELLQKECNSDEIYKTVNYLLKKPELINEQLKQVNKTIKELRSSTSSSNEASNVLLSYLR
;
A
#
# COMPACT_ATOMS: atom_id res chain seq x y z
N MET A 1 -6.73 -20.81 -15.77
CA MET A 1 -6.60 -19.87 -14.65
C MET A 1 -7.99 -19.34 -14.32
N LEU A 2 -8.49 -19.60 -13.12
CA LEU A 2 -9.84 -19.17 -12.72
C LEU A 2 -9.70 -17.81 -11.99
N PHE A 3 -10.19 -16.76 -12.62
CA PHE A 3 -10.36 -15.47 -11.94
C PHE A 3 -11.64 -15.54 -11.08
N ARG A 4 -11.51 -15.25 -9.81
CA ARG A 4 -12.64 -15.23 -8.87
C ARG A 4 -12.77 -13.83 -8.28
N SER A 5 -13.90 -13.19 -8.51
CA SER A 5 -14.27 -11.97 -7.81
C SER A 5 -14.83 -12.33 -6.42
N ILE A 6 -14.40 -11.61 -5.40
CA ILE A 6 -14.82 -11.82 -4.00
C ILE A 6 -15.51 -10.54 -3.53
N SER A 7 -16.81 -10.61 -3.32
CA SER A 7 -17.61 -9.50 -2.79
C SER A 7 -17.85 -9.61 -1.27
N ASN A 8 -17.71 -10.80 -0.69
CA ASN A 8 -17.88 -11.02 0.74
C ASN A 8 -16.61 -10.64 1.51
N GLU A 9 -16.75 -9.75 2.50
CA GLU A 9 -15.63 -9.20 3.28
C GLU A 9 -14.85 -10.28 4.06
N ASN A 10 -15.55 -11.23 4.67
CA ASN A 10 -14.93 -12.31 5.43
C ASN A 10 -14.10 -13.23 4.52
N ILE A 11 -14.62 -13.52 3.32
CA ILE A 11 -13.90 -14.33 2.32
C ILE A 11 -12.69 -13.54 1.80
N LYS A 12 -12.81 -12.22 1.58
CA LYS A 12 -11.71 -11.34 1.18
C LYS A 12 -10.58 -11.40 2.20
N ILE A 13 -10.89 -11.19 3.48
CA ILE A 13 -9.91 -11.23 4.56
C ILE A 13 -9.24 -12.61 4.65
N ALA A 14 -10.01 -13.69 4.59
CA ALA A 14 -9.47 -15.05 4.63
C ALA A 14 -8.55 -15.32 3.43
N THR A 15 -8.88 -14.81 2.24
CA THR A 15 -8.07 -14.93 1.03
C THR A 15 -6.76 -14.15 1.17
N ILE A 16 -6.81 -12.90 1.65
CA ILE A 16 -5.60 -12.10 1.90
C ILE A 16 -4.67 -12.84 2.86
N LYS A 17 -5.17 -13.30 4.00
CA LYS A 17 -4.37 -14.02 5.02
C LYS A 17 -3.71 -15.30 4.51
N LYS A 18 -4.30 -15.95 3.51
CA LYS A 18 -3.75 -17.18 2.88
C LYS A 18 -2.83 -16.89 1.70
N SER A 19 -2.74 -15.64 1.26
CA SER A 19 -1.91 -15.26 0.12
C SER A 19 -0.44 -15.24 0.50
N ILE A 20 0.41 -15.79 -0.37
CA ILE A 20 1.87 -15.75 -0.22
C ILE A 20 2.45 -14.43 -0.71
N PHE A 21 1.73 -13.75 -1.60
CA PHE A 21 2.12 -12.46 -2.19
C PHE A 21 0.89 -11.75 -2.75
N ALA A 22 0.92 -10.42 -2.79
CA ALA A 22 -0.17 -9.62 -3.32
C ALA A 22 0.30 -8.57 -4.34
N ILE A 23 -0.46 -8.40 -5.40
CA ILE A 23 -0.33 -7.28 -6.34
C ILE A 23 -1.52 -6.37 -6.10
N VAL A 24 -1.27 -5.16 -5.64
CA VAL A 24 -2.34 -4.27 -5.15
C VAL A 24 -2.29 -2.91 -5.83
N LYS A 25 -3.46 -2.37 -6.10
CA LYS A 25 -3.57 -0.96 -6.48
C LYS A 25 -3.34 -0.08 -5.23
N SER A 26 -2.69 1.07 -5.41
CA SER A 26 -2.58 2.06 -4.34
C SER A 26 -3.97 2.45 -3.80
N GLY A 27 -4.11 2.50 -2.47
CA GLY A 27 -5.36 2.82 -1.78
C GLY A 27 -5.54 2.01 -0.49
N THR A 28 -6.76 2.02 0.06
CA THR A 28 -7.10 1.36 1.34
C THR A 28 -6.81 -0.15 1.36
N VAL A 29 -7.02 -0.83 0.23
CA VAL A 29 -6.74 -2.27 0.11
C VAL A 29 -5.26 -2.59 0.35
N SER A 30 -4.35 -1.70 -0.06
CA SER A 30 -2.93 -1.90 0.21
C SER A 30 -2.60 -1.88 1.70
N LEU A 31 -3.28 -1.03 2.48
CA LEU A 31 -3.14 -1.00 3.95
C LEU A 31 -3.72 -2.25 4.60
N GLU A 32 -4.82 -2.80 4.08
CA GLU A 32 -5.39 -4.06 4.55
C GLU A 32 -4.40 -5.22 4.35
N VAL A 33 -3.80 -5.32 3.16
CA VAL A 33 -2.77 -6.33 2.85
C VAL A 33 -1.58 -6.19 3.80
N CYS A 34 -1.11 -4.97 4.02
CA CYS A 34 -0.07 -4.66 4.99
C CYS A 34 -0.43 -5.09 6.41
N LYS A 35 -1.67 -4.81 6.86
CA LYS A 35 -2.18 -5.19 8.19
C LYS A 35 -2.12 -6.70 8.43
N TYR A 36 -2.29 -7.50 7.40
CA TYR A 36 -2.25 -8.96 7.48
C TYR A 36 -0.87 -9.55 7.23
N GLY A 37 0.15 -8.71 7.04
CA GLY A 37 1.53 -9.17 6.88
C GLY A 37 1.79 -9.92 5.58
N VAL A 38 1.09 -9.58 4.51
CA VAL A 38 1.29 -10.17 3.19
C VAL A 38 2.26 -9.31 2.40
N PRO A 39 3.38 -9.87 1.88
CA PRO A 39 4.30 -9.14 1.04
C PRO A 39 3.61 -8.72 -0.27
N SER A 40 3.96 -7.55 -0.78
CA SER A 40 3.23 -6.99 -1.91
C SER A 40 4.05 -6.05 -2.78
N ILE A 41 3.55 -5.79 -3.96
CA ILE A 41 3.92 -4.66 -4.81
C ILE A 41 2.69 -3.81 -5.09
N ILE A 42 2.93 -2.53 -5.29
CA ILE A 42 1.89 -1.57 -5.66
C ILE A 42 1.92 -1.35 -7.16
N ILE A 43 0.76 -1.45 -7.80
CA ILE A 43 0.59 -1.07 -9.19
C ILE A 43 -0.37 0.11 -9.26
N TYR A 44 -0.06 1.10 -10.10
CA TYR A 44 -0.96 2.21 -10.31
C TYR A 44 -0.78 2.85 -11.69
N LYS A 45 -1.88 2.96 -12.40
CA LYS A 45 -1.96 3.62 -13.71
C LYS A 45 -3.13 4.58 -13.72
N MET A 46 -2.87 5.83 -14.05
CA MET A 46 -3.89 6.87 -14.20
C MET A 46 -3.72 7.57 -15.55
N ASN A 47 -4.70 8.38 -15.90
CA ASN A 47 -4.59 9.20 -17.10
C ASN A 47 -3.35 10.10 -17.01
N THR A 48 -2.58 10.18 -18.11
CA THR A 48 -1.29 10.90 -18.18
C THR A 48 -1.42 12.35 -17.76
N LEU A 49 -2.52 13.02 -18.13
CA LEU A 49 -2.78 14.42 -17.77
C LEU A 49 -2.92 14.56 -16.23
N ASN A 50 -3.74 13.70 -15.62
CA ASN A 50 -3.95 13.72 -14.17
C ASN A 50 -2.66 13.39 -13.40
N PHE A 51 -1.82 12.51 -13.97
CA PHE A 51 -0.51 12.20 -13.37
C PHE A 51 0.43 13.40 -13.38
N PHE A 52 0.49 14.14 -14.49
CA PHE A 52 1.28 15.37 -14.59
C PHE A 52 0.82 16.44 -13.62
N ILE A 53 -0.49 16.65 -13.53
CA ILE A 53 -1.10 17.59 -12.59
C ILE A 53 -0.77 17.18 -11.15
N ALA A 54 -1.00 15.92 -10.78
CA ALA A 54 -0.69 15.41 -9.45
C ALA A 54 0.80 15.57 -9.10
N LYS A 55 1.70 15.24 -10.02
CA LYS A 55 3.15 15.35 -9.84
C LYS A 55 3.60 16.81 -9.66
N LEU A 56 2.97 17.74 -10.39
CA LEU A 56 3.30 19.16 -10.33
C LEU A 56 2.84 19.80 -9.01
N PHE A 57 1.61 19.49 -8.58
CA PHE A 57 1.00 20.13 -7.41
C PHE A 57 1.34 19.45 -6.09
N LEU A 58 1.46 18.12 -6.06
CA LEU A 58 1.57 17.39 -4.80
C LEU A 58 3.01 17.13 -4.35
N LYS A 59 4.03 17.31 -5.20
CA LYS A 59 5.44 16.97 -4.90
C LYS A 59 5.63 15.60 -4.20
N ILE A 60 4.66 14.69 -4.37
CA ILE A 60 4.65 13.38 -3.73
C ILE A 60 5.57 12.45 -4.51
N LYS A 61 6.53 11.86 -3.81
CA LYS A 61 7.49 10.93 -4.38
C LYS A 61 6.91 9.52 -4.54
N TYR A 62 5.99 9.13 -3.66
CA TYR A 62 5.41 7.79 -3.57
C TYR A 62 3.89 7.83 -3.69
N ALA A 63 3.30 6.74 -4.17
CA ALA A 63 1.85 6.59 -4.29
C ALA A 63 1.22 5.80 -3.13
N ASN A 64 2.01 4.98 -2.43
CA ASN A 64 1.55 4.17 -1.32
C ASN A 64 1.77 4.88 0.03
N MET A 65 0.79 4.77 0.93
CA MET A 65 0.82 5.42 2.24
C MET A 65 2.02 4.99 3.10
N ILE A 66 2.39 3.70 3.09
CA ILE A 66 3.55 3.20 3.84
C ILE A 66 4.84 3.88 3.38
N ASN A 67 5.03 4.00 2.07
CA ASN A 67 6.19 4.64 1.47
C ASN A 67 6.21 6.16 1.74
N ILE A 68 5.03 6.81 1.68
CA ILE A 68 4.88 8.24 1.97
C ILE A 68 5.27 8.54 3.42
N ILE A 69 4.73 7.80 4.38
CA ILE A 69 5.00 8.00 5.82
C ILE A 69 6.49 7.86 6.13
N ASN A 70 7.14 6.87 5.52
CA ASN A 70 8.56 6.60 5.77
C ASN A 70 9.50 7.43 4.88
N ASN A 71 8.96 8.20 3.94
CA ASN A 71 9.72 8.88 2.89
C ASN A 71 10.77 7.96 2.20
N LYS A 72 10.41 6.69 2.06
CA LYS A 72 11.27 5.61 1.55
C LYS A 72 10.43 4.57 0.81
N GLU A 73 10.96 4.00 -0.27
CA GLU A 73 10.34 2.87 -0.94
C GLU A 73 10.55 1.58 -0.12
N ILE A 74 9.54 1.21 0.65
CA ILE A 74 9.47 -0.03 1.42
C ILE A 74 8.76 -1.10 0.60
N ILE A 75 7.67 -0.71 -0.05
CA ILE A 75 6.88 -1.54 -0.95
C ILE A 75 7.16 -1.05 -2.37
N PRO A 76 7.69 -1.88 -3.27
CA PRO A 76 7.95 -1.47 -4.64
C PRO A 76 6.70 -0.95 -5.34
N GLU A 77 6.84 0.16 -6.06
CA GLU A 77 5.75 0.81 -6.78
C GLU A 77 6.01 0.82 -8.28
N LEU A 78 5.17 0.16 -9.04
CA LEU A 78 5.19 0.17 -10.50
C LEU A 78 4.12 1.14 -11.00
N LEU A 79 4.57 2.34 -11.36
CA LEU A 79 3.70 3.46 -11.71
C LEU A 79 3.73 3.71 -13.22
N GLN A 80 2.58 4.06 -13.80
CA GLN A 80 2.45 4.50 -15.19
C GLN A 80 3.07 3.55 -16.21
N LYS A 81 4.24 3.88 -16.77
CA LYS A 81 4.93 3.08 -17.78
C LYS A 81 5.46 1.75 -17.22
N GLU A 82 5.84 1.74 -15.94
CA GLU A 82 6.32 0.54 -15.25
C GLU A 82 5.16 -0.40 -14.88
N CYS A 83 3.91 0.09 -14.86
CA CYS A 83 2.72 -0.72 -14.64
C CYS A 83 2.35 -1.49 -15.92
N ASN A 84 3.17 -2.46 -16.28
CA ASN A 84 2.99 -3.39 -17.40
C ASN A 84 3.31 -4.83 -16.96
N SER A 85 2.86 -5.81 -17.73
CA SER A 85 2.98 -7.24 -17.40
C SER A 85 4.42 -7.70 -17.17
N ASP A 86 5.35 -7.21 -17.97
CA ASP A 86 6.75 -7.65 -17.92
C ASP A 86 7.45 -7.15 -16.65
N GLU A 87 7.28 -5.87 -16.32
CA GLU A 87 7.86 -5.29 -15.11
C GLU A 87 7.19 -5.84 -13.84
N ILE A 88 5.87 -6.07 -13.86
CA ILE A 88 5.17 -6.74 -12.77
C ILE A 88 5.74 -8.15 -12.56
N TYR A 89 5.85 -8.95 -13.62
CA TYR A 89 6.39 -10.29 -13.55
C TYR A 89 7.85 -10.31 -13.04
N LYS A 90 8.71 -9.46 -13.60
CA LYS A 90 10.11 -9.35 -13.18
C LYS A 90 10.24 -9.00 -11.70
N THR A 91 9.48 -7.99 -11.25
CA THR A 91 9.54 -7.50 -9.86
C THR A 91 9.05 -8.57 -8.88
N VAL A 92 7.90 -9.21 -9.16
CA VAL A 92 7.37 -10.28 -8.32
C VAL A 92 8.34 -11.45 -8.27
N ASN A 93 8.85 -11.91 -9.42
CA ASN A 93 9.78 -13.04 -9.50
C ASN A 93 11.10 -12.73 -8.78
N TYR A 94 11.59 -11.51 -8.89
CA TYR A 94 12.78 -11.06 -8.17
C TYR A 94 12.59 -11.11 -6.65
N LEU A 95 11.47 -10.59 -6.15
CA LEU A 95 11.16 -10.60 -4.72
C LEU A 95 10.95 -12.02 -4.18
N LEU A 96 10.21 -12.87 -4.91
CA LEU A 96 9.97 -14.26 -4.48
C LEU A 96 11.25 -15.09 -4.41
N LYS A 97 12.27 -14.74 -5.19
CA LYS A 97 13.60 -15.40 -5.14
C LYS A 97 14.50 -14.85 -4.02
N LYS A 98 14.10 -13.78 -3.33
CA LYS A 98 14.88 -13.10 -2.30
C LYS A 98 14.09 -12.95 -1.00
N PRO A 99 13.98 -14.03 -0.19
CA PRO A 99 13.23 -14.00 1.07
C PRO A 99 13.69 -12.91 2.03
N GLU A 100 14.96 -12.54 1.99
CA GLU A 100 15.53 -11.47 2.80
C GLU A 100 14.87 -10.10 2.51
N LEU A 101 14.57 -9.80 1.24
CA LEU A 101 13.89 -8.55 0.86
C LEU A 101 12.42 -8.56 1.31
N ILE A 102 11.77 -9.71 1.20
CA ILE A 102 10.40 -9.88 1.70
C ILE A 102 10.36 -9.68 3.21
N ASN A 103 11.28 -10.29 3.96
CA ASN A 103 11.35 -10.16 5.42
C ASN A 103 11.61 -8.73 5.84
N GLU A 104 12.51 -8.02 5.14
CA GLU A 104 12.78 -6.60 5.42
C GLU A 104 11.55 -5.72 5.11
N GLN A 105 10.86 -5.96 3.99
CA GLN A 105 9.60 -5.28 3.67
C GLN A 105 8.58 -5.46 4.79
N LEU A 106 8.32 -6.70 5.20
CA LEU A 106 7.35 -7.04 6.24
C LEU A 106 7.72 -6.41 7.59
N LYS A 107 9.01 -6.42 7.95
CA LYS A 107 9.50 -5.78 9.18
C LYS A 107 9.23 -4.29 9.21
N GLN A 108 9.56 -3.58 8.11
CA GLN A 108 9.34 -2.13 8.01
C GLN A 108 7.84 -1.79 7.97
N VAL A 109 7.05 -2.54 7.19
CA VAL A 109 5.58 -2.40 7.15
C VAL A 109 4.97 -2.58 8.53
N ASN A 110 5.34 -3.64 9.25
CA ASN A 110 4.81 -3.92 10.59
C ASN A 110 5.18 -2.81 11.59
N LYS A 111 6.38 -2.25 11.49
CA LYS A 111 6.79 -1.11 12.32
C LYS A 111 5.87 0.08 12.06
N THR A 112 5.69 0.48 10.81
CA THR A 112 4.83 1.61 10.42
C THR A 112 3.37 1.40 10.84
N ILE A 113 2.82 0.20 10.66
CA ILE A 113 1.45 -0.11 11.08
C ILE A 113 1.29 -0.03 12.61
N LYS A 114 2.30 -0.45 13.38
CA LYS A 114 2.27 -0.29 14.84
C LYS A 114 2.29 1.18 15.26
N GLU A 115 3.15 1.98 14.65
CA GLU A 115 3.23 3.43 14.90
C GLU A 115 1.90 4.13 14.59
N LEU A 116 1.25 3.80 13.45
CA LEU A 116 -0.06 4.32 13.09
C LEU A 116 -1.18 3.93 14.08
N ARG A 117 -1.06 2.78 14.73
CA ARG A 117 -2.05 2.31 15.73
C ARG A 117 -1.80 2.90 17.12
N SER A 118 -0.58 3.24 17.45
CA SER A 118 -0.22 3.82 18.75
C SER A 118 -0.52 5.31 18.83
N SER A 119 -0.64 6.00 17.71
CA SER A 119 -1.16 7.37 17.68
C SER A 119 -2.64 7.34 18.09
N THR A 120 -3.01 8.22 19.00
CA THR A 120 -4.34 8.41 19.60
C THR A 120 -5.45 8.21 18.54
N SER A 121 -6.56 7.62 18.93
CA SER A 121 -7.71 7.43 18.02
C SER A 121 -7.92 8.68 17.17
N SER A 122 -7.79 8.55 15.84
CA SER A 122 -7.97 9.65 14.88
C SER A 122 -9.29 10.40 15.08
N SER A 123 -10.32 9.72 15.62
CA SER A 123 -11.60 10.33 16.01
C SER A 123 -11.45 11.29 17.18
N ASN A 124 -10.65 10.97 18.19
CA ASN A 124 -10.42 11.85 19.35
C ASN A 124 -9.58 13.05 18.96
N GLU A 125 -8.58 12.87 18.11
CA GLU A 125 -7.77 13.96 17.60
C GLU A 125 -8.59 14.92 16.72
N ALA A 126 -9.40 14.40 15.80
CA ALA A 126 -10.32 15.20 14.99
C ALA A 126 -11.34 15.94 15.86
N SER A 127 -11.89 15.28 16.89
CA SER A 127 -12.80 15.91 17.85
C SER A 127 -12.13 17.06 18.61
N ASN A 128 -10.92 16.86 19.10
CA ASN A 128 -10.17 17.91 19.82
C ASN A 128 -9.84 19.10 18.93
N VAL A 129 -9.47 18.86 17.66
CA VAL A 129 -9.24 19.93 16.68
C VAL A 129 -10.52 20.70 16.43
N LEU A 130 -11.66 20.03 16.17
CA LEU A 130 -12.95 20.69 15.98
C LEU A 130 -13.37 21.52 17.20
N LEU A 131 -13.21 20.98 18.41
CA LEU A 131 -13.51 21.68 19.65
C LEU A 131 -12.62 22.91 19.87
N SER A 132 -11.38 22.90 19.37
CA SER A 132 -10.49 24.07 19.46
C SER A 132 -10.93 25.25 18.59
N TYR A 133 -11.66 24.99 17.50
CA TYR A 133 -12.25 26.04 16.64
C TYR A 133 -13.61 26.58 17.11
N LEU A 134 -14.23 25.91 18.08
CA LEU A 134 -15.55 26.30 18.63
C LEU A 134 -15.42 27.14 19.92
N ARG A 135 -14.21 27.40 20.38
CA ARG A 135 -13.88 28.32 21.47
C ARG A 135 -13.38 29.65 20.93
#